data_9d157e740acbf22d3655d517a3014def
#
_entry.id   9d157e740acbf22d3655d517a3014def
#
_cell.length_a   1.000
_cell.length_b   1.000
_cell.length_c   1.000
_cell.angle_alpha   90.00
_cell.angle_beta   90.00
_cell.angle_gamma   90.00
#
_symmetry.space_group_name_H-M   'P 1'
#
loop_
_entity.id
_entity.type
_entity.pdbx_description
1 polymer ?
#
loop_
_entity_poly.entity_id
_entity_poly.type
_entity_poly.pdbx_seq_one_letter_code
_entity_poly.pdbx_strand_id
1 'polypeptide(L)'
;MKRLGSVVLALVLTLTLLPGKVRAAGPEVAAKSAVLMDVETGTLLSEQNAHEPLAPASVTKVMTMLLIMEAIDSGKIGWEDTVTASEAAASKGGSQVYLKVGETMTVSDMVKSIAVSSANDCACAMAEHLAGSEAAFVEQMNTKAKELGMNDTNFVNCTGLDDDPQAASHRTSAYDIAIMSRELLKNHPDIKKYTTIWMDTVRGGAFGLSNTNKMVRFYDGCTGLKTGFTSGAGYCLSASAQREGLELIAVVMGSENSKDRFAACKSLLDYGFANFSLYTPALQEGASVPVKLGTAESVAAVPGGAVSLLVDKAQRGSLTAEIELAESVTAPVSRGQRLGTLTVKAGDQVISQVPLVAEREVVRLNILDLWKILLRRIAMAK
;
A
#
# COMPACT_ATOMS: atom_id res chain seq x y z
N MET A 1 64.26 -24.08 -6.68
CA MET A 1 63.30 -23.87 -7.78
C MET A 1 61.91 -24.25 -7.25
N LYS A 2 61.14 -23.29 -6.79
CA LYS A 2 59.78 -23.44 -6.21
C LYS A 2 58.79 -23.06 -7.27
N ARG A 3 57.93 -24.00 -7.67
CA ARG A 3 56.79 -23.77 -8.60
C ARG A 3 55.60 -23.24 -7.77
N LEU A 4 55.22 -21.98 -7.97
CA LEU A 4 53.94 -21.43 -7.53
C LEU A 4 52.86 -21.94 -8.48
N GLY A 5 51.89 -22.67 -7.94
CA GLY A 5 50.66 -23.04 -8.65
C GLY A 5 49.63 -21.96 -8.40
N SER A 6 49.25 -21.20 -9.44
CA SER A 6 48.12 -20.25 -9.41
C SER A 6 46.81 -21.02 -9.52
N VAL A 7 46.01 -21.00 -8.48
CA VAL A 7 44.62 -21.44 -8.53
C VAL A 7 43.76 -20.27 -9.03
N VAL A 8 43.32 -20.34 -10.26
CA VAL A 8 42.31 -19.41 -10.81
C VAL A 8 40.94 -19.91 -10.39
N LEU A 9 40.30 -19.23 -9.44
CA LEU A 9 38.93 -19.47 -9.03
C LEU A 9 38.00 -18.80 -10.06
N ALA A 10 37.48 -19.60 -11.02
CA ALA A 10 36.47 -19.14 -11.96
C ALA A 10 35.10 -19.04 -11.26
N LEU A 11 34.70 -17.81 -10.94
CA LEU A 11 33.36 -17.50 -10.45
C LEU A 11 32.38 -17.60 -11.64
N VAL A 12 31.73 -18.75 -11.83
CA VAL A 12 30.65 -18.90 -12.81
C VAL A 12 29.40 -18.20 -12.28
N LEU A 13 29.19 -16.99 -12.75
CA LEU A 13 27.94 -16.23 -12.53
C LEU A 13 26.85 -16.88 -13.41
N THR A 14 26.13 -17.86 -12.87
CA THR A 14 24.93 -18.38 -13.53
C THR A 14 23.83 -17.31 -13.44
N LEU A 15 23.74 -16.48 -14.47
CA LEU A 15 22.62 -15.60 -14.71
C LEU A 15 21.43 -16.49 -15.08
N THR A 16 20.62 -16.90 -14.09
CA THR A 16 19.34 -17.56 -14.35
C THR A 16 18.42 -16.52 -14.97
N LEU A 17 18.36 -16.51 -16.32
CA LEU A 17 17.29 -15.89 -17.07
C LEU A 17 16.00 -16.61 -16.67
N LEU A 18 15.30 -16.06 -15.66
CA LEU A 18 13.91 -16.43 -15.42
C LEU A 18 13.16 -16.15 -16.72
N PRO A 19 12.45 -17.14 -17.31
CA PRO A 19 11.61 -16.85 -18.46
C PRO A 19 10.60 -15.80 -18.02
N GLY A 20 10.74 -14.58 -18.54
CA GLY A 20 9.76 -13.53 -18.35
C GLY A 20 8.42 -14.08 -18.81
N LYS A 21 7.49 -14.32 -17.87
CA LYS A 21 6.11 -14.66 -18.23
C LYS A 21 5.62 -13.52 -19.11
N VAL A 22 5.31 -13.81 -20.37
CA VAL A 22 4.53 -12.89 -21.21
C VAL A 22 3.18 -12.77 -20.51
N ARG A 23 3.04 -11.72 -19.71
CA ARG A 23 1.76 -11.36 -19.11
C ARG A 23 0.87 -10.96 -20.27
N ALA A 24 -0.34 -11.54 -20.35
CA ALA A 24 -1.34 -11.05 -21.28
C ALA A 24 -1.46 -9.54 -21.06
N ALA A 25 -1.29 -8.77 -22.13
CA ALA A 25 -1.48 -7.34 -22.07
C ALA A 25 -2.89 -7.08 -21.51
N GLY A 26 -3.00 -6.24 -20.46
CA GLY A 26 -4.30 -5.85 -19.94
C GLY A 26 -5.13 -5.12 -20.99
N PRO A 27 -6.39 -4.79 -20.69
CA PRO A 27 -7.25 -4.08 -21.64
C PRO A 27 -6.68 -2.70 -21.96
N GLU A 28 -6.65 -2.33 -23.23
CA GLU A 28 -6.42 -0.97 -23.67
C GLU A 28 -7.63 -0.12 -23.27
N VAL A 29 -7.41 1.07 -22.72
CA VAL A 29 -8.46 1.93 -22.20
C VAL A 29 -8.42 3.34 -22.78
N ALA A 30 -9.57 4.01 -22.83
CA ALA A 30 -9.70 5.37 -23.36
C ALA A 30 -9.15 6.41 -22.35
N ALA A 31 -7.82 6.46 -22.25
CA ALA A 31 -7.08 7.39 -21.41
C ALA A 31 -5.67 7.61 -21.97
N LYS A 32 -5.02 8.74 -21.59
CA LYS A 32 -3.62 8.99 -21.96
C LYS A 32 -2.67 8.02 -21.23
N SER A 33 -2.92 7.80 -19.95
CA SER A 33 -2.13 6.91 -19.11
C SER A 33 -3.04 6.11 -18.17
N ALA A 34 -2.69 4.85 -17.93
CA ALA A 34 -3.45 3.98 -17.03
C ALA A 34 -2.57 2.90 -16.41
N VAL A 35 -2.95 2.48 -15.18
CA VAL A 35 -2.29 1.42 -14.42
C VAL A 35 -3.33 0.60 -13.65
N LEU A 36 -3.12 -0.70 -13.59
CA LEU A 36 -3.76 -1.60 -12.64
C LEU A 36 -2.70 -2.23 -11.73
N MET A 37 -2.85 -2.10 -10.43
CA MET A 37 -1.91 -2.59 -9.41
C MET A 37 -2.63 -3.38 -8.32
N ASP A 38 -2.01 -4.45 -7.85
CA ASP A 38 -2.42 -5.16 -6.64
C ASP A 38 -1.92 -4.43 -5.38
N VAL A 39 -2.80 -4.18 -4.43
CA VAL A 39 -2.47 -3.43 -3.20
C VAL A 39 -1.49 -4.21 -2.32
N GLU A 40 -1.69 -5.52 -2.16
CA GLU A 40 -0.88 -6.32 -1.23
C GLU A 40 0.57 -6.42 -1.70
N THR A 41 0.80 -6.81 -2.94
CA THR A 41 2.15 -7.06 -3.46
C THR A 41 2.79 -5.86 -4.16
N GLY A 42 2.00 -4.86 -4.59
CA GLY A 42 2.45 -3.76 -5.44
C GLY A 42 2.72 -4.18 -6.87
N THR A 43 2.28 -5.37 -7.27
CA THR A 43 2.52 -5.88 -8.62
C THR A 43 1.64 -5.17 -9.63
N LEU A 44 2.25 -4.68 -10.73
CA LEU A 44 1.51 -4.20 -11.89
C LEU A 44 0.85 -5.35 -12.64
N LEU A 45 -0.45 -5.23 -12.90
CA LEU A 45 -1.26 -6.21 -13.65
C LEU A 45 -1.52 -5.75 -15.07
N SER A 46 -1.58 -4.44 -15.29
CA SER A 46 -1.72 -3.79 -16.59
C SER A 46 -1.12 -2.40 -16.53
N GLU A 47 -0.57 -1.94 -17.64
CA GLU A 47 -0.01 -0.59 -17.78
C GLU A 47 -0.19 -0.06 -19.20
N GLN A 48 -0.45 1.22 -19.30
CA GLN A 48 -0.53 2.00 -20.55
C GLN A 48 0.10 3.36 -20.26
N ASN A 49 1.25 3.67 -20.88
CA ASN A 49 2.00 4.92 -20.65
C ASN A 49 2.16 5.25 -19.16
N ALA A 50 2.48 4.23 -18.32
CA ALA A 50 2.39 4.28 -16.85
C ALA A 50 3.20 5.42 -16.23
N HIS A 51 4.32 5.79 -16.83
CA HIS A 51 5.27 6.79 -16.36
C HIS A 51 5.17 8.15 -17.09
N GLU A 52 4.11 8.37 -17.89
CA GLU A 52 3.91 9.67 -18.54
C GLU A 52 3.57 10.75 -17.51
N PRO A 53 4.36 11.85 -17.38
CA PRO A 53 4.09 12.91 -16.42
C PRO A 53 2.91 13.78 -16.90
N LEU A 54 1.78 13.65 -16.21
CA LEU A 54 0.54 14.37 -16.51
C LEU A 54 0.07 15.19 -15.30
N ALA A 55 -0.80 16.17 -15.53
CA ALA A 55 -1.47 16.89 -14.46
C ALA A 55 -2.50 15.98 -13.78
N PRO A 56 -2.45 15.80 -12.44
CA PRO A 56 -3.36 14.89 -11.72
C PRO A 56 -4.72 15.50 -11.37
N ALA A 57 -4.88 16.81 -11.48
CA ALA A 57 -6.01 17.52 -10.88
C ALA A 57 -6.21 17.09 -9.40
N SER A 58 -7.45 16.99 -8.91
CA SER A 58 -7.74 16.64 -7.52
C SER A 58 -7.35 15.21 -7.09
N VAL A 59 -6.77 14.38 -7.97
CA VAL A 59 -6.14 13.11 -7.54
C VAL A 59 -4.92 13.40 -6.64
N THR A 60 -4.32 14.59 -6.72
CA THR A 60 -3.33 15.13 -5.76
C THR A 60 -3.72 14.91 -4.31
N LYS A 61 -5.03 15.00 -3.99
CA LYS A 61 -5.53 14.86 -2.61
C LYS A 61 -5.37 13.45 -2.04
N VAL A 62 -4.96 12.46 -2.83
CA VAL A 62 -4.54 11.17 -2.30
C VAL A 62 -3.29 11.35 -1.43
N MET A 63 -2.29 12.14 -1.89
CA MET A 63 -1.11 12.49 -1.09
C MET A 63 -1.48 13.34 0.12
N THR A 64 -2.40 14.29 -0.05
CA THR A 64 -2.90 15.11 1.07
C THR A 64 -3.54 14.24 2.16
N MET A 65 -4.41 13.30 1.77
CA MET A 65 -5.02 12.36 2.71
C MET A 65 -3.99 11.41 3.33
N LEU A 66 -2.98 10.98 2.57
CA LEU A 66 -1.91 10.13 3.09
C LEU A 66 -1.17 10.82 4.24
N LEU A 67 -0.72 12.05 4.06
CA LEU A 67 -0.02 12.81 5.11
C LEU A 67 -0.93 13.11 6.33
N ILE A 68 -2.23 13.33 6.11
CA ILE A 68 -3.20 13.48 7.21
C ILE A 68 -3.30 12.17 7.99
N MET A 69 -3.44 11.04 7.32
CA MET A 69 -3.54 9.73 7.97
C MET A 69 -2.27 9.36 8.72
N GLU A 70 -1.09 9.63 8.17
CA GLU A 70 0.19 9.45 8.89
C GLU A 70 0.25 10.28 10.17
N ALA A 71 -0.24 11.54 10.13
CA ALA A 71 -0.29 12.39 11.30
C ALA A 71 -1.24 11.86 12.38
N ILE A 72 -2.37 11.27 11.98
CA ILE A 72 -3.32 10.62 12.89
C ILE A 72 -2.71 9.36 13.50
N ASP A 73 -2.17 8.47 12.68
CA ASP A 73 -1.63 7.18 13.14
C ASP A 73 -0.39 7.35 14.03
N SER A 74 0.40 8.42 13.80
CA SER A 74 1.50 8.78 14.70
C SER A 74 1.07 9.49 15.99
N GLY A 75 -0.22 9.80 16.15
CA GLY A 75 -0.76 10.54 17.31
C GLY A 75 -0.41 12.02 17.32
N LYS A 76 0.06 12.59 16.20
CA LYS A 76 0.32 14.03 16.08
C LYS A 76 -0.96 14.85 16.10
N ILE A 77 -2.05 14.31 15.55
CA ILE A 77 -3.42 14.86 15.61
C ILE A 77 -4.42 13.73 15.88
N GLY A 78 -5.58 14.09 16.44
CA GLY A 78 -6.70 13.20 16.68
C GLY A 78 -7.89 13.52 15.76
N TRP A 79 -8.80 12.56 15.59
CA TRP A 79 -10.00 12.72 14.76
C TRP A 79 -10.92 13.84 15.20
N GLU A 80 -10.98 14.11 16.51
CA GLU A 80 -11.82 15.13 17.14
C GLU A 80 -11.12 16.47 17.30
N ASP A 81 -9.84 16.58 16.92
CA ASP A 81 -9.12 17.84 16.97
C ASP A 81 -9.77 18.87 16.04
N THR A 82 -9.76 20.11 16.46
CA THR A 82 -10.39 21.22 15.75
C THR A 82 -9.42 21.90 14.81
N VAL A 83 -9.80 22.02 13.55
CA VAL A 83 -9.06 22.73 12.50
C VAL A 83 -9.76 24.02 12.18
N THR A 84 -9.02 25.13 12.17
CA THR A 84 -9.54 26.47 11.87
C THR A 84 -9.19 26.86 10.44
N ALA A 85 -10.17 27.32 9.68
CA ALA A 85 -9.96 27.80 8.31
C ALA A 85 -9.34 29.20 8.31
N SER A 86 -8.21 29.35 7.64
CA SER A 86 -7.59 30.64 7.34
C SER A 86 -8.31 31.36 6.20
N GLU A 87 -7.93 32.61 5.95
CA GLU A 87 -8.37 33.34 4.76
C GLU A 87 -7.91 32.64 3.47
N ALA A 88 -6.68 32.11 3.43
CA ALA A 88 -6.16 31.40 2.27
C ALA A 88 -6.94 30.10 2.01
N ALA A 89 -7.25 29.31 3.04
CA ALA A 89 -8.08 28.11 2.91
C ALA A 89 -9.51 28.44 2.44
N ALA A 90 -10.15 29.43 3.08
CA ALA A 90 -11.52 29.84 2.75
C ALA A 90 -11.66 30.45 1.34
N SER A 91 -10.57 30.99 0.77
CA SER A 91 -10.56 31.57 -0.58
C SER A 91 -10.31 30.56 -1.70
N LYS A 92 -10.01 29.28 -1.40
CA LYS A 92 -9.74 28.26 -2.43
C LYS A 92 -10.93 28.06 -3.34
N GLY A 93 -10.67 28.09 -4.64
CA GLY A 93 -11.65 27.86 -5.70
C GLY A 93 -11.99 26.38 -5.93
N GLY A 94 -12.80 26.12 -6.94
CA GLY A 94 -13.18 24.78 -7.37
C GLY A 94 -14.16 24.06 -6.41
N SER A 95 -13.94 22.77 -6.13
CA SER A 95 -14.78 22.01 -5.18
C SER A 95 -14.53 22.46 -3.75
N GLN A 96 -15.61 22.77 -3.02
CA GLN A 96 -15.53 23.38 -1.67
C GLN A 96 -16.72 22.93 -0.81
N VAL A 97 -16.57 23.02 0.49
CA VAL A 97 -17.68 23.06 1.46
C VAL A 97 -17.99 24.48 1.93
N TYR A 98 -17.33 25.48 1.33
CA TYR A 98 -17.49 26.92 1.58
C TYR A 98 -17.18 27.28 3.04
N LEU A 99 -15.96 26.94 3.49
CA LEU A 99 -15.46 27.35 4.80
C LEU A 99 -15.40 28.88 4.89
N LYS A 100 -15.85 29.41 6.03
CA LYS A 100 -15.68 30.83 6.35
C LYS A 100 -14.35 31.03 7.07
N VAL A 101 -13.77 32.22 6.93
CA VAL A 101 -12.57 32.59 7.69
C VAL A 101 -12.84 32.46 9.19
N GLY A 102 -11.99 31.74 9.91
CA GLY A 102 -12.15 31.46 11.33
C GLY A 102 -13.16 30.35 11.66
N GLU A 103 -13.83 29.74 10.66
CA GLU A 103 -14.70 28.60 10.90
C GLU A 103 -13.86 27.39 11.33
N THR A 104 -14.41 26.59 12.25
CA THR A 104 -13.77 25.40 12.78
C THR A 104 -14.57 24.15 12.45
N MET A 105 -13.86 23.08 12.07
CA MET A 105 -14.41 21.74 11.89
C MET A 105 -13.45 20.69 12.48
N THR A 106 -13.96 19.53 12.82
CA THR A 106 -13.10 18.42 13.28
C THR A 106 -12.22 17.87 12.13
N VAL A 107 -11.06 17.27 12.46
CA VAL A 107 -10.24 16.54 11.50
C VAL A 107 -11.08 15.50 10.75
N SER A 108 -11.97 14.80 11.44
CA SER A 108 -12.90 13.83 10.86
C SER A 108 -13.78 14.45 9.77
N ASP A 109 -14.42 15.60 10.03
CA ASP A 109 -15.27 16.29 9.05
C ASP A 109 -14.46 16.90 7.90
N MET A 110 -13.23 17.37 8.16
CA MET A 110 -12.31 17.84 7.12
C MET A 110 -11.93 16.68 6.18
N VAL A 111 -11.48 15.52 6.70
CA VAL A 111 -11.14 14.32 5.90
C VAL A 111 -12.35 13.83 5.12
N LYS A 112 -13.54 13.79 5.75
CA LYS A 112 -14.80 13.43 5.07
C LYS A 112 -15.06 14.36 3.88
N SER A 113 -14.94 15.67 4.06
CA SER A 113 -15.16 16.67 3.02
C SER A 113 -14.16 16.53 1.86
N ILE A 114 -12.88 16.24 2.16
CA ILE A 114 -11.83 16.00 1.16
C ILE A 114 -12.12 14.72 0.36
N ALA A 115 -12.42 13.63 1.03
CA ALA A 115 -12.61 12.32 0.41
C ALA A 115 -13.90 12.27 -0.44
N VAL A 116 -15.02 12.78 0.09
CA VAL A 116 -16.35 12.69 -0.52
C VAL A 116 -16.56 13.77 -1.58
N SER A 117 -16.45 15.03 -1.20
CA SER A 117 -16.77 16.16 -2.07
C SER A 117 -15.55 16.82 -2.72
N SER A 118 -14.34 16.28 -2.45
CA SER A 118 -13.11 16.84 -3.01
C SER A 118 -12.80 18.29 -2.55
N ALA A 119 -13.22 18.68 -1.34
CA ALA A 119 -13.15 20.03 -0.82
C ALA A 119 -11.72 20.58 -0.79
N ASN A 120 -11.45 21.62 -1.58
CA ASN A 120 -10.15 22.28 -1.69
C ASN A 120 -9.84 23.14 -0.45
N ASP A 121 -10.86 23.83 0.06
CA ASP A 121 -10.81 24.62 1.29
C ASP A 121 -10.41 23.76 2.50
N CYS A 122 -11.03 22.60 2.67
CA CYS A 122 -10.67 21.64 3.72
C CYS A 122 -9.25 21.08 3.52
N ALA A 123 -8.84 20.78 2.29
CA ALA A 123 -7.49 20.29 2.01
C ALA A 123 -6.41 21.32 2.37
N CYS A 124 -6.64 22.59 2.04
CA CYS A 124 -5.75 23.68 2.39
C CYS A 124 -5.72 23.92 3.92
N ALA A 125 -6.88 23.96 4.58
CA ALA A 125 -6.96 24.11 6.03
C ALA A 125 -6.21 22.99 6.78
N MET A 126 -6.34 21.74 6.33
CA MET A 126 -5.59 20.61 6.88
C MET A 126 -4.08 20.72 6.63
N ALA A 127 -3.67 21.18 5.44
CA ALA A 127 -2.26 21.40 5.10
C ALA A 127 -1.64 22.46 6.02
N GLU A 128 -2.32 23.57 6.23
CA GLU A 128 -1.89 24.63 7.17
C GLU A 128 -1.86 24.15 8.62
N HIS A 129 -2.86 23.39 9.04
CA HIS A 129 -2.92 22.82 10.39
C HIS A 129 -1.74 21.88 10.69
N LEU A 130 -1.35 21.05 9.71
CA LEU A 130 -0.28 20.06 9.89
C LEU A 130 1.13 20.65 9.77
N ALA A 131 1.32 21.61 8.87
CA ALA A 131 2.64 22.13 8.51
C ALA A 131 2.86 23.62 8.77
N GLY A 132 1.82 24.35 9.22
CA GLY A 132 1.84 25.78 9.44
C GLY A 132 1.60 26.62 8.18
N SER A 133 1.77 26.05 6.99
CA SER A 133 1.43 26.67 5.70
C SER A 133 1.25 25.63 4.61
N GLU A 134 0.51 25.96 3.54
CA GLU A 134 0.40 25.10 2.36
C GLU A 134 1.78 24.85 1.72
N ALA A 135 2.67 25.86 1.65
CA ALA A 135 4.00 25.70 1.09
C ALA A 135 4.84 24.66 1.85
N ALA A 136 4.86 24.73 3.19
CA ALA A 136 5.56 23.76 4.03
C ALA A 136 4.94 22.35 3.89
N PHE A 137 3.63 22.25 3.72
CA PHE A 137 2.95 20.99 3.47
C PHE A 137 3.33 20.38 2.11
N VAL A 138 3.45 21.20 1.07
CA VAL A 138 3.92 20.78 -0.27
C VAL A 138 5.35 20.25 -0.21
N GLU A 139 6.23 20.85 0.60
CA GLU A 139 7.56 20.28 0.84
C GLU A 139 7.48 18.87 1.46
N GLN A 140 6.57 18.65 2.41
CA GLN A 140 6.31 17.33 2.98
C GLN A 140 5.74 16.36 1.93
N MET A 141 4.81 16.79 1.07
CA MET A 141 4.27 15.99 -0.04
C MET A 141 5.40 15.53 -0.98
N ASN A 142 6.30 16.43 -1.37
CA ASN A 142 7.42 16.10 -2.25
C ASN A 142 8.49 15.23 -1.56
N THR A 143 8.68 15.39 -0.26
CA THR A 143 9.54 14.52 0.55
C THR A 143 8.97 13.11 0.59
N LYS A 144 7.66 12.97 0.88
CA LYS A 144 6.97 11.68 0.88
C LYS A 144 6.99 11.03 -0.50
N ALA A 145 6.81 11.78 -1.56
CA ALA A 145 6.92 11.27 -2.94
C ALA A 145 8.30 10.64 -3.20
N LYS A 146 9.37 11.28 -2.76
CA LYS A 146 10.74 10.74 -2.87
C LYS A 146 10.93 9.48 -2.02
N GLU A 147 10.42 9.46 -0.77
CA GLU A 147 10.47 8.29 0.11
C GLU A 147 9.76 7.07 -0.50
N LEU A 148 8.65 7.30 -1.20
CA LEU A 148 7.87 6.27 -1.88
C LEU A 148 8.44 5.88 -3.26
N GLY A 149 9.50 6.57 -3.75
CA GLY A 149 10.08 6.32 -5.07
C GLY A 149 9.25 6.84 -6.24
N MET A 150 8.39 7.84 -6.01
CA MET A 150 7.53 8.49 -7.02
C MET A 150 8.38 9.47 -7.87
N ASN A 151 9.13 8.92 -8.83
CA ASN A 151 10.15 9.67 -9.57
C ASN A 151 9.57 10.60 -10.66
N ASP A 152 8.31 10.41 -11.06
CA ASP A 152 7.62 11.21 -12.08
C ASP A 152 6.79 12.33 -11.44
N THR A 153 6.95 12.56 -10.12
CA THR A 153 6.05 13.42 -9.34
C THR A 153 6.73 14.71 -8.87
N ASN A 154 6.01 15.82 -9.05
CA ASN A 154 6.30 17.11 -8.42
C ASN A 154 4.98 17.78 -8.04
N PHE A 155 4.75 17.98 -6.75
CA PHE A 155 3.60 18.71 -6.22
C PHE A 155 3.96 20.18 -6.03
N VAL A 156 3.01 21.09 -6.34
CA VAL A 156 3.14 22.55 -6.10
C VAL A 156 2.00 23.10 -5.23
N ASN A 157 0.93 22.33 -5.02
CA ASN A 157 -0.14 22.62 -4.08
C ASN A 157 -0.75 21.33 -3.54
N CYS A 158 -1.56 21.43 -2.49
CA CYS A 158 -2.19 20.30 -1.82
C CYS A 158 -3.53 19.87 -2.45
N THR A 159 -4.02 20.56 -3.46
CA THR A 159 -5.38 20.39 -4.02
C THR A 159 -5.41 19.82 -5.42
N GLY A 160 -4.38 20.11 -6.24
CA GLY A 160 -4.33 19.81 -7.67
C GLY A 160 -5.07 20.83 -8.54
N LEU A 161 -5.33 22.04 -8.02
CA LEU A 161 -5.81 23.17 -8.84
C LEU A 161 -4.71 23.61 -9.80
N ASP A 162 -5.11 24.07 -11.00
CA ASP A 162 -4.24 24.52 -12.08
C ASP A 162 -4.46 26.00 -12.46
N ASP A 163 -4.98 26.79 -11.52
CA ASP A 163 -5.26 28.22 -11.65
C ASP A 163 -4.05 29.14 -11.39
N ASP A 164 -2.92 28.58 -10.94
CA ASP A 164 -1.65 29.25 -10.73
C ASP A 164 -0.67 28.93 -11.87
N PRO A 165 0.12 29.91 -12.40
CA PRO A 165 1.17 29.64 -13.38
C PRO A 165 2.18 28.56 -12.95
N GLN A 166 2.46 28.41 -11.65
CA GLN A 166 3.33 27.35 -11.12
C GLN A 166 2.72 25.95 -11.29
N ALA A 167 1.40 25.85 -11.41
CA ALA A 167 0.72 24.58 -11.64
C ALA A 167 1.14 23.86 -12.94
N ALA A 168 1.80 24.56 -13.87
CA ALA A 168 2.41 23.93 -15.03
C ALA A 168 3.45 22.85 -14.69
N SER A 169 4.10 22.96 -13.52
CA SER A 169 5.06 21.98 -12.99
C SER A 169 4.42 20.94 -12.05
N HIS A 170 3.11 21.04 -11.77
CA HIS A 170 2.36 20.07 -10.95
C HIS A 170 2.07 18.81 -11.78
N ARG A 171 2.93 17.82 -11.69
CA ARG A 171 2.89 16.60 -12.50
C ARG A 171 3.05 15.37 -11.65
N THR A 172 2.48 14.27 -12.12
CA THR A 172 2.68 12.91 -11.61
C THR A 172 2.36 11.92 -12.72
N SER A 173 2.65 10.64 -12.52
CA SER A 173 2.29 9.56 -13.44
C SER A 173 1.20 8.67 -12.89
N ALA A 174 0.55 7.85 -13.73
CA ALA A 174 -0.41 6.86 -13.25
C ALA A 174 0.25 5.83 -12.32
N TYR A 175 1.52 5.49 -12.57
CA TYR A 175 2.31 4.62 -11.71
C TYR A 175 2.50 5.23 -10.31
N ASP A 176 2.94 6.48 -10.23
CA ASP A 176 3.19 7.17 -8.97
C ASP A 176 1.89 7.37 -8.17
N ILE A 177 0.77 7.65 -8.87
CA ILE A 177 -0.55 7.69 -8.22
C ILE A 177 -0.92 6.32 -7.64
N ALA A 178 -0.63 5.22 -8.34
CA ALA A 178 -0.88 3.87 -7.82
C ALA A 178 -0.02 3.59 -6.59
N ILE A 179 1.25 4.03 -6.56
CA ILE A 179 2.16 3.91 -5.40
C ILE A 179 1.59 4.63 -4.18
N MET A 180 1.25 5.93 -4.27
CA MET A 180 0.70 6.66 -3.12
C MET A 180 -0.69 6.17 -2.71
N SER A 181 -1.50 5.68 -3.65
CA SER A 181 -2.80 5.09 -3.35
C SER A 181 -2.64 3.77 -2.60
N ARG A 182 -1.65 2.95 -3.00
CA ARG A 182 -1.30 1.70 -2.32
C ARG A 182 -0.83 1.97 -0.88
N GLU A 183 0.05 2.94 -0.69
CA GLU A 183 0.53 3.33 0.64
C GLU A 183 -0.64 3.71 1.54
N LEU A 184 -1.54 4.57 1.06
CA LEU A 184 -2.72 5.01 1.78
C LEU A 184 -3.66 3.84 2.14
N LEU A 185 -3.95 2.94 1.19
CA LEU A 185 -4.91 1.85 1.41
C LEU A 185 -4.36 0.74 2.29
N LYS A 186 -3.06 0.42 2.15
CA LYS A 186 -2.41 -0.70 2.84
C LYS A 186 -2.02 -0.35 4.26
N ASN A 187 -1.39 0.81 4.45
CA ASN A 187 -0.82 1.20 5.73
C ASN A 187 -1.74 2.09 6.58
N HIS A 188 -2.75 2.72 5.94
CA HIS A 188 -3.73 3.60 6.59
C HIS A 188 -5.18 3.19 6.23
N PRO A 189 -5.60 1.94 6.51
CA PRO A 189 -6.87 1.39 6.03
C PRO A 189 -8.10 2.12 6.56
N ASP A 190 -7.98 2.88 7.63
CA ASP A 190 -9.06 3.68 8.22
C ASP A 190 -9.59 4.76 7.27
N ILE A 191 -8.80 5.16 6.26
CA ILE A 191 -9.28 6.09 5.22
C ILE A 191 -10.49 5.54 4.47
N LYS A 192 -10.64 4.22 4.38
CA LYS A 192 -11.79 3.57 3.73
C LYS A 192 -13.12 3.92 4.39
N LYS A 193 -13.12 4.26 5.69
CA LYS A 193 -14.31 4.76 6.40
C LYS A 193 -14.91 6.00 5.75
N TYR A 194 -14.07 6.81 5.05
CA TYR A 194 -14.45 8.05 4.39
C TYR A 194 -14.60 7.89 2.88
N THR A 195 -13.66 7.18 2.21
CA THR A 195 -13.66 7.05 0.75
C THR A 195 -14.81 6.21 0.21
N THR A 196 -15.41 5.35 1.05
CA THR A 196 -16.59 4.53 0.72
C THR A 196 -17.93 5.23 0.96
N ILE A 197 -17.95 6.41 1.55
CA ILE A 197 -19.17 7.18 1.77
C ILE A 197 -19.74 7.64 0.42
N TRP A 198 -21.00 7.30 0.11
CA TRP A 198 -21.68 7.81 -1.07
C TRP A 198 -22.27 9.19 -0.85
N MET A 199 -23.01 9.37 0.23
CA MET A 199 -23.61 10.63 0.65
C MET A 199 -23.56 10.75 2.16
N ASP A 200 -23.27 11.94 2.66
CA ASP A 200 -23.23 12.26 4.09
C ASP A 200 -23.43 13.76 4.29
N THR A 201 -23.31 14.23 5.50
CA THR A 201 -23.40 15.65 5.86
C THR A 201 -22.27 16.06 6.79
N VAL A 202 -22.01 17.36 6.84
CA VAL A 202 -21.17 18.02 7.84
C VAL A 202 -21.93 19.18 8.48
N ARG A 203 -21.34 19.86 9.47
CA ARG A 203 -21.99 20.97 10.20
C ARG A 203 -23.30 20.55 10.84
N GLY A 204 -23.33 19.38 11.50
CA GLY A 204 -24.56 18.91 12.18
C GLY A 204 -25.74 18.67 11.24
N GLY A 205 -25.51 18.33 9.98
CA GLY A 205 -26.53 18.08 8.96
C GLY A 205 -26.83 19.27 8.05
N ALA A 206 -26.23 20.43 8.30
CA ALA A 206 -26.53 21.65 7.53
C ALA A 206 -25.92 21.70 6.13
N PHE A 207 -24.90 20.86 5.84
CA PHE A 207 -24.26 20.81 4.53
C PHE A 207 -24.13 19.37 4.02
N GLY A 208 -24.75 19.11 2.87
CA GLY A 208 -24.74 17.79 2.22
C GLY A 208 -23.47 17.53 1.42
N LEU A 209 -22.91 16.34 1.55
CA LEU A 209 -21.80 15.84 0.77
C LEU A 209 -22.28 14.74 -0.19
N SER A 210 -21.73 14.73 -1.40
CA SER A 210 -21.95 13.67 -2.40
C SER A 210 -20.63 13.27 -3.03
N ASN A 211 -20.37 11.94 -3.07
CA ASN A 211 -19.10 11.44 -3.55
C ASN A 211 -18.96 11.67 -5.07
N THR A 212 -17.84 12.29 -5.43
CA THR A 212 -17.49 12.53 -6.83
C THR A 212 -17.13 11.25 -7.58
N ASN A 213 -16.76 10.20 -6.85
CA ASN A 213 -16.49 8.87 -7.39
C ASN A 213 -17.78 8.03 -7.44
N LYS A 214 -18.43 8.01 -8.60
CA LYS A 214 -19.66 7.23 -8.81
C LYS A 214 -19.47 5.71 -8.64
N MET A 215 -18.22 5.21 -8.72
CA MET A 215 -17.98 3.77 -8.53
C MET A 215 -18.29 3.33 -7.10
N VAL A 216 -18.19 4.20 -6.11
CA VAL A 216 -18.57 3.93 -4.71
C VAL A 216 -20.03 3.43 -4.62
N ARG A 217 -20.92 3.93 -5.48
CA ARG A 217 -22.33 3.53 -5.51
C ARG A 217 -22.61 2.36 -6.45
N PHE A 218 -21.88 2.29 -7.58
CA PHE A 218 -22.31 1.49 -8.73
C PHE A 218 -21.31 0.38 -9.13
N TYR A 219 -20.18 0.23 -8.40
CA TYR A 219 -19.21 -0.82 -8.64
C TYR A 219 -19.03 -1.66 -7.37
N ASP A 220 -19.33 -2.95 -7.48
CA ASP A 220 -19.26 -3.88 -6.36
C ASP A 220 -17.83 -3.98 -5.80
N GLY A 221 -17.73 -3.89 -4.46
CA GLY A 221 -16.48 -3.93 -3.73
C GLY A 221 -15.64 -2.65 -3.81
N CYS A 222 -16.14 -1.53 -4.38
CA CYS A 222 -15.40 -0.27 -4.47
C CYS A 222 -15.03 0.26 -3.06
N THR A 223 -13.72 0.50 -2.83
CA THR A 223 -13.17 1.04 -1.57
C THR A 223 -12.73 2.51 -1.69
N GLY A 224 -12.80 3.12 -2.89
CA GLY A 224 -12.47 4.51 -3.11
C GLY A 224 -11.93 4.76 -4.51
N LEU A 225 -10.99 5.69 -4.73
CA LEU A 225 -10.37 6.65 -3.83
C LEU A 225 -10.75 8.09 -4.21
N LYS A 226 -10.20 8.57 -5.38
CA LYS A 226 -10.28 10.00 -5.69
C LYS A 226 -10.41 10.28 -7.18
N THR A 227 -11.37 11.14 -7.54
CA THR A 227 -11.50 11.72 -8.89
C THR A 227 -10.71 13.02 -9.02
N GLY A 228 -10.31 13.34 -10.24
CA GLY A 228 -9.74 14.62 -10.60
C GLY A 228 -10.32 15.12 -11.93
N PHE A 229 -10.43 16.43 -12.07
CA PHE A 229 -10.75 17.10 -13.33
C PHE A 229 -10.29 18.55 -13.28
N THR A 230 -9.56 18.96 -14.30
CA THR A 230 -9.38 20.34 -14.75
C THR A 230 -9.36 20.32 -16.26
N SER A 231 -9.50 21.50 -16.91
CA SER A 231 -9.43 21.58 -18.38
C SER A 231 -8.07 21.14 -18.93
N GLY A 232 -6.99 21.35 -18.16
CA GLY A 232 -5.63 20.93 -18.54
C GLY A 232 -5.35 19.45 -18.31
N ALA A 233 -5.86 18.90 -17.23
CA ALA A 233 -5.64 17.49 -16.85
C ALA A 233 -6.54 16.50 -17.61
N GLY A 234 -7.74 16.93 -18.07
CA GLY A 234 -8.79 16.02 -18.43
C GLY A 234 -9.38 15.27 -17.23
N TYR A 235 -10.04 14.16 -17.48
CA TYR A 235 -10.69 13.38 -16.42
C TYR A 235 -9.74 12.31 -15.88
N CYS A 236 -9.40 12.39 -14.57
CA CYS A 236 -8.52 11.50 -13.86
C CYS A 236 -9.26 10.76 -12.74
N LEU A 237 -8.83 9.55 -12.41
CA LEU A 237 -9.37 8.75 -11.32
C LEU A 237 -8.33 7.77 -10.79
N SER A 238 -8.12 7.75 -9.48
CA SER A 238 -7.61 6.61 -8.77
C SER A 238 -8.81 5.89 -8.15
N ALA A 239 -9.14 4.70 -8.63
CA ALA A 239 -10.19 3.85 -8.12
C ALA A 239 -9.61 2.63 -7.42
N SER A 240 -10.23 2.19 -6.34
CA SER A 240 -9.86 0.95 -5.66
C SER A 240 -11.09 0.09 -5.40
N ALA A 241 -10.90 -1.22 -5.42
CA ALA A 241 -11.94 -2.18 -5.09
C ALA A 241 -11.34 -3.45 -4.49
N GLN A 242 -12.11 -4.12 -3.61
CA GLN A 242 -11.71 -5.34 -2.95
C GLN A 242 -12.78 -6.42 -3.14
N ARG A 243 -12.35 -7.62 -3.58
CA ARG A 243 -13.20 -8.81 -3.70
C ARG A 243 -12.41 -10.05 -3.29
N GLU A 244 -13.00 -10.91 -2.48
CA GLU A 244 -12.38 -12.19 -2.06
C GLU A 244 -10.94 -12.05 -1.53
N GLY A 245 -10.67 -10.97 -0.80
CA GLY A 245 -9.36 -10.65 -0.24
C GLY A 245 -8.37 -9.97 -1.20
N LEU A 246 -8.60 -10.00 -2.52
CA LEU A 246 -7.81 -9.25 -3.50
C LEU A 246 -8.28 -7.80 -3.55
N GLU A 247 -7.38 -6.84 -3.27
CA GLU A 247 -7.65 -5.41 -3.43
C GLU A 247 -6.81 -4.83 -4.55
N LEU A 248 -7.46 -4.16 -5.49
CA LEU A 248 -6.85 -3.60 -6.69
C LEU A 248 -7.02 -2.09 -6.75
N ILE A 249 -6.02 -1.43 -7.34
CA ILE A 249 -6.03 -0.01 -7.69
C ILE A 249 -5.99 0.11 -9.21
N ALA A 250 -6.99 0.81 -9.78
CA ALA A 250 -6.99 1.23 -11.17
C ALA A 250 -6.81 2.76 -11.23
N VAL A 251 -5.72 3.21 -11.82
CA VAL A 251 -5.45 4.63 -12.07
C VAL A 251 -5.65 4.93 -13.55
N VAL A 252 -6.37 6.01 -13.81
CA VAL A 252 -6.63 6.50 -15.19
C VAL A 252 -6.39 8.01 -15.19
N MET A 253 -5.60 8.50 -16.17
CA MET A 253 -5.29 9.91 -16.35
C MET A 253 -5.59 10.38 -17.75
N GLY A 254 -6.10 11.60 -17.86
CA GLY A 254 -6.30 12.26 -19.15
C GLY A 254 -7.36 11.64 -20.04
N SER A 255 -8.44 11.05 -19.48
CA SER A 255 -9.61 10.66 -20.28
C SER A 255 -10.35 11.90 -20.80
N GLU A 256 -10.97 11.79 -21.97
CA GLU A 256 -11.65 12.92 -22.62
C GLU A 256 -12.93 13.35 -21.89
N ASN A 257 -13.61 12.40 -21.27
CA ASN A 257 -14.86 12.68 -20.56
C ASN A 257 -15.04 11.79 -19.32
N SER A 258 -16.01 12.17 -18.48
CA SER A 258 -16.30 11.47 -17.23
C SER A 258 -16.75 10.01 -17.42
N LYS A 259 -17.49 9.70 -18.51
CA LYS A 259 -17.97 8.34 -18.79
C LYS A 259 -16.80 7.41 -19.10
N ASP A 260 -15.87 7.85 -19.93
CA ASP A 260 -14.70 7.07 -20.33
C ASP A 260 -13.77 6.79 -19.15
N ARG A 261 -13.54 7.80 -18.28
CA ARG A 261 -12.79 7.63 -17.02
C ARG A 261 -13.32 6.47 -16.16
N PHE A 262 -14.63 6.43 -15.94
CA PHE A 262 -15.23 5.37 -15.14
C PHE A 262 -15.25 4.03 -15.86
N ALA A 263 -15.51 4.02 -17.17
CA ALA A 263 -15.48 2.81 -17.98
C ALA A 263 -14.07 2.19 -18.01
N ALA A 264 -13.03 3.02 -18.15
CA ALA A 264 -11.64 2.59 -18.14
C ALA A 264 -11.25 1.94 -16.79
N CYS A 265 -11.52 2.60 -15.65
CA CYS A 265 -11.24 2.01 -14.35
C CYS A 265 -12.02 0.71 -14.12
N LYS A 266 -13.30 0.67 -14.51
CA LYS A 266 -14.10 -0.55 -14.42
C LYS A 266 -13.49 -1.69 -15.24
N SER A 267 -13.10 -1.43 -16.50
CA SER A 267 -12.49 -2.43 -17.37
C SER A 267 -11.20 -3.01 -16.77
N LEU A 268 -10.34 -2.15 -16.21
CA LEU A 268 -9.10 -2.56 -15.55
C LEU A 268 -9.39 -3.43 -14.31
N LEU A 269 -10.29 -3.01 -13.43
CA LEU A 269 -10.64 -3.75 -12.23
C LEU A 269 -11.31 -5.10 -12.58
N ASP A 270 -12.25 -5.11 -13.53
CA ASP A 270 -12.91 -6.34 -14.00
C ASP A 270 -11.88 -7.32 -14.57
N TYR A 271 -10.91 -6.84 -15.37
CA TYR A 271 -9.79 -7.66 -15.85
C TYR A 271 -8.97 -8.23 -14.68
N GLY A 272 -8.62 -7.43 -13.70
CA GLY A 272 -7.87 -7.87 -12.55
C GLY A 272 -8.61 -8.95 -11.74
N PHE A 273 -9.87 -8.72 -11.41
CA PHE A 273 -10.68 -9.69 -10.68
C PHE A 273 -11.02 -10.95 -11.48
N ALA A 274 -11.11 -10.86 -12.81
CA ALA A 274 -11.36 -12.04 -13.64
C ALA A 274 -10.14 -12.98 -13.69
N ASN A 275 -8.92 -12.42 -13.74
CA ASN A 275 -7.71 -13.18 -14.04
C ASN A 275 -6.85 -13.50 -12.81
N PHE A 276 -6.91 -12.72 -11.73
CA PHE A 276 -6.00 -12.84 -10.60
C PHE A 276 -6.71 -13.13 -9.28
N SER A 277 -5.99 -13.74 -8.36
CA SER A 277 -6.41 -13.95 -6.97
C SER A 277 -5.21 -13.92 -6.04
N LEU A 278 -5.43 -13.61 -4.76
CA LEU A 278 -4.44 -13.85 -3.72
C LEU A 278 -4.48 -15.32 -3.30
N TYR A 279 -3.31 -15.90 -3.19
CA TYR A 279 -3.09 -17.21 -2.59
C TYR A 279 -2.26 -17.02 -1.33
N THR A 280 -2.84 -17.37 -0.19
CA THR A 280 -2.15 -17.42 1.09
C THR A 280 -2.04 -18.88 1.50
N PRO A 281 -0.82 -19.47 1.49
CA PRO A 281 -0.66 -20.86 1.88
C PRO A 281 -1.06 -21.03 3.36
N ALA A 282 -1.78 -22.12 3.63
CA ALA A 282 -2.07 -22.49 5.01
C ALA A 282 -0.76 -22.91 5.68
N LEU A 283 -0.33 -22.16 6.67
CA LEU A 283 0.77 -22.57 7.54
C LEU A 283 0.23 -23.61 8.52
N GLN A 284 0.96 -24.71 8.71
CA GLN A 284 0.62 -25.68 9.76
C GLN A 284 0.68 -24.97 11.12
N GLU A 285 -0.44 -24.92 11.83
CA GLU A 285 -0.47 -24.40 13.19
C GLU A 285 0.53 -25.19 14.05
N GLY A 286 1.41 -24.46 14.75
CA GLY A 286 2.39 -25.07 15.66
C GLY A 286 3.69 -25.54 15.02
N ALA A 287 3.99 -25.13 13.78
CA ALA A 287 5.30 -25.37 13.19
C ALA A 287 6.42 -24.86 14.12
N SER A 288 7.24 -25.78 14.66
CA SER A 288 8.29 -25.44 15.60
C SER A 288 9.52 -26.32 15.39
N VAL A 289 10.68 -25.79 15.77
CA VAL A 289 11.96 -26.48 15.66
C VAL A 289 12.50 -26.77 17.07
N PRO A 290 12.90 -28.02 17.39
CA PRO A 290 13.53 -28.36 18.65
C PRO A 290 14.81 -27.55 18.89
N VAL A 291 15.00 -27.07 20.12
CA VAL A 291 16.19 -26.30 20.51
C VAL A 291 17.04 -27.10 21.50
N LYS A 292 18.25 -27.47 21.07
CA LYS A 292 19.23 -28.13 21.92
C LYS A 292 19.93 -27.12 22.82
N LEU A 293 20.12 -27.49 24.11
CA LEU A 293 20.79 -26.68 25.13
C LEU A 293 20.15 -25.29 25.35
N GLY A 294 18.87 -25.14 25.06
CA GLY A 294 18.11 -23.91 25.22
C GLY A 294 17.26 -23.87 26.46
N THR A 295 16.91 -22.67 26.94
CA THR A 295 15.96 -22.48 28.07
C THR A 295 14.52 -22.83 27.66
N ALA A 296 14.24 -23.02 26.38
CA ALA A 296 13.00 -23.57 25.81
C ALA A 296 13.33 -24.82 25.00
N GLU A 297 12.43 -25.83 25.01
CA GLU A 297 12.58 -27.08 24.27
C GLU A 297 12.40 -26.94 22.79
N SER A 298 11.63 -25.92 22.36
CA SER A 298 11.40 -25.58 20.95
C SER A 298 11.18 -24.09 20.75
N VAL A 299 11.29 -23.66 19.51
CA VAL A 299 10.97 -22.31 19.06
C VAL A 299 10.03 -22.37 17.85
N ALA A 300 8.96 -21.55 17.86
CA ALA A 300 8.02 -21.46 16.75
C ALA A 300 8.72 -20.90 15.52
N ALA A 301 8.43 -21.49 14.37
CA ALA A 301 8.88 -21.05 13.06
C ALA A 301 7.76 -20.23 12.40
N VAL A 302 8.01 -18.95 12.22
CA VAL A 302 7.07 -18.01 11.58
C VAL A 302 7.64 -17.49 10.26
N PRO A 303 6.80 -17.03 9.32
CA PRO A 303 7.29 -16.44 8.09
C PRO A 303 8.17 -15.21 8.36
N GLY A 304 9.31 -15.14 7.72
CA GLY A 304 10.22 -13.98 7.77
C GLY A 304 9.90 -12.88 6.75
N GLY A 305 8.75 -12.99 6.06
CA GLY A 305 8.28 -12.04 5.05
C GLY A 305 6.83 -12.27 4.67
N ALA A 306 6.33 -11.53 3.68
CA ALA A 306 4.99 -11.69 3.16
C ALA A 306 4.78 -13.08 2.56
N VAL A 307 3.67 -13.73 2.89
CA VAL A 307 3.31 -15.07 2.41
C VAL A 307 2.20 -15.05 1.36
N SER A 308 1.46 -13.95 1.25
CA SER A 308 0.42 -13.78 0.24
C SER A 308 1.05 -13.58 -1.15
N LEU A 309 0.61 -14.37 -2.11
CA LEU A 309 1.10 -14.35 -3.48
C LEU A 309 -0.04 -13.97 -4.42
N LEU A 310 0.23 -13.03 -5.32
CA LEU A 310 -0.66 -12.75 -6.42
C LEU A 310 -0.44 -13.81 -7.51
N VAL A 311 -1.50 -14.53 -7.86
CA VAL A 311 -1.44 -15.65 -8.82
C VAL A 311 -2.54 -15.55 -9.85
N ASP A 312 -2.28 -16.10 -11.04
CA ASP A 312 -3.32 -16.30 -12.05
C ASP A 312 -4.38 -17.28 -11.51
N LYS A 313 -5.66 -16.94 -11.62
CA LYS A 313 -6.76 -17.84 -11.19
C LYS A 313 -6.69 -19.22 -11.85
N ALA A 314 -6.26 -19.28 -13.12
CA ALA A 314 -6.08 -20.54 -13.83
C ALA A 314 -5.03 -21.47 -13.18
N GLN A 315 -4.06 -20.90 -12.45
CA GLN A 315 -2.99 -21.66 -11.80
C GLN A 315 -3.33 -22.03 -10.35
N ARG A 316 -4.37 -21.41 -9.76
CA ARG A 316 -4.68 -21.57 -8.33
C ARG A 316 -4.89 -23.03 -7.91
N GLY A 317 -5.51 -23.84 -8.77
CA GLY A 317 -5.79 -25.26 -8.49
C GLY A 317 -4.55 -26.17 -8.52
N SER A 318 -3.44 -25.71 -9.10
CA SER A 318 -2.16 -26.44 -9.16
C SER A 318 -1.15 -26.00 -8.11
N LEU A 319 -1.53 -25.05 -7.22
CA LEU A 319 -0.64 -24.54 -6.20
C LEU A 319 -0.53 -25.51 -5.03
N THR A 320 0.69 -25.79 -4.63
CA THR A 320 1.04 -26.57 -3.44
C THR A 320 1.99 -25.76 -2.56
N ALA A 321 1.90 -25.93 -1.24
CA ALA A 321 2.82 -25.33 -0.29
C ALA A 321 3.53 -26.43 0.50
N GLU A 322 4.85 -26.38 0.50
CA GLU A 322 5.72 -27.32 1.22
C GLU A 322 6.51 -26.55 2.28
N ILE A 323 6.54 -27.09 3.51
CA ILE A 323 7.31 -26.52 4.62
C ILE A 323 8.48 -27.47 4.89
N GLU A 324 9.69 -26.93 4.83
CA GLU A 324 10.91 -27.63 5.17
C GLU A 324 11.55 -26.94 6.38
N LEU A 325 11.64 -27.65 7.52
CA LEU A 325 12.21 -27.15 8.76
C LEU A 325 13.52 -27.88 9.09
N ALA A 326 14.41 -27.22 9.80
CA ALA A 326 15.58 -27.85 10.40
C ALA A 326 15.13 -28.89 11.42
N GLU A 327 15.80 -30.03 11.48
CA GLU A 327 15.51 -31.09 12.47
C GLU A 327 15.70 -30.58 13.91
N SER A 328 16.68 -29.72 14.14
CA SER A 328 16.93 -29.07 15.43
C SER A 328 17.89 -27.90 15.24
N VAL A 329 17.88 -26.96 16.19
CA VAL A 329 18.87 -25.87 16.32
C VAL A 329 19.50 -25.89 17.70
N THR A 330 20.71 -25.35 17.82
CA THR A 330 21.42 -25.25 19.13
C THR A 330 21.35 -23.82 19.65
N ALA A 331 20.98 -23.65 20.93
CA ALA A 331 20.97 -22.34 21.56
C ALA A 331 22.40 -21.74 21.71
N PRO A 332 22.54 -20.39 21.64
CA PRO A 332 21.45 -19.42 21.57
C PRO A 332 20.81 -19.35 20.20
N VAL A 333 19.47 -19.12 20.16
CA VAL A 333 18.73 -18.86 18.93
C VAL A 333 18.25 -17.41 18.98
N SER A 334 18.62 -16.63 17.96
CA SER A 334 18.19 -15.22 17.88
C SER A 334 16.80 -15.10 17.25
N ARG A 335 16.00 -14.12 17.68
CA ARG A 335 14.76 -13.77 16.97
C ARG A 335 15.07 -13.44 15.49
N GLY A 336 14.31 -13.99 14.57
CA GLY A 336 14.54 -13.82 13.13
C GLY A 336 15.60 -14.76 12.54
N GLN A 337 16.23 -15.65 13.34
CA GLN A 337 17.14 -16.68 12.83
C GLN A 337 16.39 -17.65 11.93
N ARG A 338 16.94 -17.95 10.74
CA ARG A 338 16.34 -18.88 9.78
C ARG A 338 16.25 -20.28 10.37
N LEU A 339 15.07 -20.87 10.34
CA LEU A 339 14.74 -22.22 10.82
C LEU A 339 14.29 -23.18 9.72
N GLY A 340 13.91 -22.62 8.56
CA GLY A 340 13.41 -23.40 7.44
C GLY A 340 13.01 -22.57 6.25
N THR A 341 12.20 -23.15 5.37
CA THR A 341 11.69 -22.51 4.15
C THR A 341 10.27 -22.99 3.88
N LEU A 342 9.39 -22.05 3.56
CA LEU A 342 8.09 -22.30 2.94
C LEU A 342 8.27 -22.14 1.43
N THR A 343 8.03 -23.20 0.67
CA THR A 343 8.11 -23.20 -0.79
C THR A 343 6.71 -23.34 -1.37
N VAL A 344 6.32 -22.41 -2.24
CA VAL A 344 5.07 -22.48 -3.01
C VAL A 344 5.40 -22.86 -4.44
N LYS A 345 4.72 -23.90 -4.94
CA LYS A 345 4.90 -24.45 -6.30
C LYS A 345 3.59 -24.41 -7.09
N ALA A 346 3.70 -24.29 -8.43
CA ALA A 346 2.63 -24.58 -9.38
C ALA A 346 3.08 -25.78 -10.22
N GLY A 347 2.51 -26.95 -9.94
CA GLY A 347 3.10 -28.21 -10.41
C GLY A 347 4.55 -28.34 -9.93
N ASP A 348 5.49 -28.57 -10.86
CA ASP A 348 6.93 -28.68 -10.52
C ASP A 348 7.66 -27.32 -10.46
N GLN A 349 7.02 -26.23 -10.85
CA GLN A 349 7.65 -24.90 -10.88
C GLN A 349 7.56 -24.21 -9.51
N VAL A 350 8.70 -23.86 -8.92
CA VAL A 350 8.76 -23.00 -7.73
C VAL A 350 8.35 -21.58 -8.10
N ILE A 351 7.30 -21.07 -7.43
CA ILE A 351 6.79 -19.70 -7.62
C ILE A 351 7.36 -18.75 -6.56
N SER A 352 7.46 -19.21 -5.31
CA SER A 352 7.96 -18.41 -4.21
C SER A 352 8.63 -19.27 -3.16
N GLN A 353 9.62 -18.66 -2.50
CA GLN A 353 10.25 -19.21 -1.29
C GLN A 353 10.33 -18.14 -0.22
N VAL A 354 9.72 -18.42 0.93
CA VAL A 354 9.72 -17.53 2.08
C VAL A 354 10.52 -18.19 3.21
N PRO A 355 11.54 -17.52 3.79
CA PRO A 355 12.24 -18.07 4.93
C PRO A 355 11.30 -18.19 6.13
N LEU A 356 11.37 -19.31 6.84
CA LEU A 356 10.75 -19.49 8.14
C LEU A 356 11.80 -19.16 9.22
N VAL A 357 11.45 -18.28 10.14
CA VAL A 357 12.38 -17.71 11.12
C VAL A 357 11.88 -17.90 12.54
N ALA A 358 12.79 -17.85 13.50
CA ALA A 358 12.47 -17.93 14.91
C ALA A 358 11.60 -16.74 15.37
N GLU A 359 10.42 -17.03 15.91
CA GLU A 359 9.48 -16.02 16.42
C GLU A 359 10.09 -15.22 17.58
N ARG A 360 10.88 -15.91 18.42
CA ARG A 360 11.50 -15.34 19.62
C ARG A 360 12.93 -15.83 19.80
N GLU A 361 13.65 -15.14 20.67
CA GLU A 361 14.95 -15.56 21.16
C GLU A 361 14.82 -16.77 22.11
N VAL A 362 15.81 -17.68 22.05
CA VAL A 362 15.99 -18.75 23.03
C VAL A 362 17.42 -18.73 23.54
N VAL A 363 17.58 -18.38 24.81
CA VAL A 363 18.88 -18.28 25.48
C VAL A 363 19.44 -19.67 25.78
N ARG A 364 20.77 -19.79 25.78
CA ARG A 364 21.45 -21.03 26.14
C ARG A 364 21.32 -21.30 27.63
N LEU A 365 21.06 -22.55 28.01
CA LEU A 365 21.07 -23.00 29.40
C LEU A 365 22.43 -22.76 30.05
N ASN A 366 22.43 -22.16 31.23
CA ASN A 366 23.60 -22.07 32.10
C ASN A 366 23.69 -23.25 33.05
N ILE A 367 24.79 -23.36 33.80
CA ILE A 367 25.03 -24.46 34.73
C ILE A 367 23.95 -24.54 35.82
N LEU A 368 23.45 -23.42 36.32
CA LEU A 368 22.39 -23.38 37.34
C LEU A 368 21.04 -23.87 36.78
N ASP A 369 20.75 -23.59 35.54
CA ASP A 369 19.54 -24.07 34.88
C ASP A 369 19.58 -25.58 34.67
N LEU A 370 20.75 -26.14 34.32
CA LEU A 370 20.97 -27.58 34.21
C LEU A 370 20.78 -28.27 35.55
N TRP A 371 21.31 -27.72 36.67
CA TRP A 371 21.09 -28.23 38.00
C TRP A 371 19.61 -28.22 38.39
N LYS A 372 18.87 -27.16 38.10
CA LYS A 372 17.42 -27.10 38.39
C LYS A 372 16.64 -28.16 37.61
N ILE A 373 16.96 -28.37 36.32
CA ILE A 373 16.35 -29.43 35.52
C ILE A 373 16.63 -30.80 36.07
N LEU A 374 17.88 -31.08 36.46
CA LEU A 374 18.28 -32.35 37.02
C LEU A 374 17.53 -32.63 38.33
N LEU A 375 17.48 -31.67 39.25
CA LEU A 375 16.77 -31.78 40.52
C LEU A 375 15.26 -32.03 40.33
N ARG A 376 14.63 -31.34 39.36
CA ARG A 376 13.22 -31.59 39.02
C ARG A 376 12.99 -33.02 38.50
N ARG A 377 13.84 -33.52 37.59
CA ARG A 377 13.72 -34.90 37.09
C ARG A 377 13.89 -35.93 38.18
N ILE A 378 14.82 -35.74 39.10
CA ILE A 378 15.00 -36.64 40.26
C ILE A 378 13.78 -36.59 41.21
N ALA A 379 13.20 -35.42 41.45
CA ALA A 379 12.01 -35.27 42.28
C ALA A 379 10.74 -35.85 41.65
N MET A 380 10.63 -35.90 40.31
CA MET A 380 9.49 -36.50 39.61
C MET A 380 9.66 -37.99 39.31
N ALA A 381 10.81 -38.59 39.58
CA ALA A 381 11.10 -40.00 39.36
C ALA A 381 10.75 -40.87 40.58
N LYS A 382 9.98 -40.33 41.56
CA LYS A 382 9.47 -41.06 42.72
C LYS A 382 8.00 -41.42 42.58
#